data_5af66267971e88a2680060a24e3e73e5
#
_entry.id   5af66267971e88a2680060a24e3e73e5
#
_cell.length_a   1.000
_cell.length_b   1.000
_cell.length_c   1.000
_cell.angle_alpha   90.00
_cell.angle_beta   90.00
_cell.angle_gamma   90.00
#
_symmetry.space_group_name_H-M   'P 1'
#
loop_
_entity.id
_entity.type
_entity.pdbx_description
1 polymer ?
#
loop_
_entity_poly.entity_id
_entity_poly.type
_entity_poly.pdbx_seq_one_letter_code
_entity_poly.pdbx_strand_id
1 'polypeptide(L)'
;AQWRAGKLRPLCVFDDARMPYKTKITDTMSWYDIPTCAEAGVPTDYLMLRGIFMPGGVTPEQVNFYVELFKKVRATPEWKKFMENGAFNTTFMTGKEYASWVAKNEALHRDLMKEAGFLAKP
;
A
#
# COMPACT_ATOMS: atom_id res chain seq x y z
N ALA A 1 -12.37 10.88 5.49
CA ALA A 1 -13.65 11.58 5.85
C ALA A 1 -13.89 11.54 7.36
N GLN A 2 -13.96 10.37 8.00
CA GLN A 2 -14.35 10.22 9.41
C GLN A 2 -13.37 10.87 10.40
N TRP A 3 -12.08 10.82 10.15
CA TRP A 3 -11.09 11.51 10.97
C TRP A 3 -11.22 13.04 10.88
N ARG A 4 -11.39 13.58 9.66
CA ARG A 4 -11.67 15.02 9.46
C ARG A 4 -12.93 15.48 10.19
N ALA A 5 -13.93 14.60 10.31
CA ALA A 5 -15.17 14.87 11.02
C ALA A 5 -15.07 14.65 12.55
N GLY A 6 -13.90 14.33 13.07
CA GLY A 6 -13.68 14.07 14.50
C GLY A 6 -14.32 12.78 15.03
N LYS A 7 -14.84 11.91 14.15
CA LYS A 7 -15.54 10.67 14.54
C LYS A 7 -14.63 9.49 14.79
N LEU A 8 -13.38 9.52 14.28
CA LEU A 8 -12.38 8.49 14.45
C LEU A 8 -11.04 9.12 14.85
N ARG A 9 -10.27 8.39 15.60
CA ARG A 9 -8.88 8.72 15.94
C ARG A 9 -7.97 7.63 15.35
N PRO A 10 -7.04 7.94 14.43
CA PRO A 10 -6.05 6.98 13.97
C PRO A 10 -5.09 6.65 15.12
N LEU A 11 -4.72 5.39 15.26
CA LEU A 11 -3.80 4.91 16.30
C LEU A 11 -2.40 4.69 15.77
N CYS A 12 -2.28 3.98 14.65
CA CYS A 12 -1.00 3.73 13.97
C CYS A 12 -1.24 3.37 12.49
N VAL A 13 -0.16 3.33 11.71
CA VAL A 13 -0.15 2.84 10.33
C VAL A 13 0.67 1.55 10.23
N PHE A 14 0.18 0.58 9.46
CA PHE A 14 0.88 -0.67 9.18
C PHE A 14 1.89 -0.48 8.04
N ASP A 15 2.97 0.24 8.33
CA ASP A 15 4.05 0.51 7.37
C ASP A 15 5.38 0.55 8.14
N ASP A 16 6.49 0.41 7.45
CA ASP A 16 7.84 0.52 8.01
C ASP A 16 8.23 1.97 8.32
N ALA A 17 7.54 2.93 7.70
CA ALA A 17 7.73 4.36 7.92
C ALA A 17 6.39 5.11 8.08
N ARG A 18 6.44 6.26 8.74
CA ARG A 18 5.28 7.16 8.82
C ARG A 18 4.88 7.67 7.44
N MET A 19 3.59 7.89 7.22
CA MET A 19 3.07 8.51 6.02
C MET A 19 3.74 9.87 5.77
N PRO A 20 4.18 10.19 4.53
CA PRO A 20 4.95 11.42 4.25
C PRO A 20 4.08 12.69 4.20
N TYR A 21 2.78 12.57 4.35
CA TYR A 21 1.81 13.65 4.13
C TYR A 21 1.67 14.57 5.34
N LYS A 22 2.15 15.81 5.21
CA LYS A 22 2.19 16.82 6.28
C LYS A 22 1.05 17.84 6.22
N THR A 23 0.22 17.79 5.18
CA THR A 23 -0.99 18.63 5.09
C THR A 23 -1.94 18.27 6.23
N LYS A 24 -2.40 19.28 6.97
CA LYS A 24 -3.28 19.10 8.12
C LYS A 24 -4.61 18.46 7.71
N ILE A 25 -4.99 17.42 8.44
CA ILE A 25 -6.27 16.72 8.29
C ILE A 25 -7.28 17.24 9.33
N THR A 26 -6.79 17.51 10.53
CA THR A 26 -7.51 18.22 11.60
C THR A 26 -6.77 19.53 11.91
N ASP A 27 -7.28 20.32 12.82
CA ASP A 27 -6.65 21.61 13.21
C ASP A 27 -5.20 21.42 13.70
N THR A 28 -4.88 20.26 14.27
CA THR A 28 -3.59 20.00 14.91
C THR A 28 -2.76 18.91 14.23
N MET A 29 -3.36 17.96 13.50
CA MET A 29 -2.69 16.74 13.05
C MET A 29 -2.75 16.54 11.54
N SER A 30 -1.69 15.92 11.01
CA SER A 30 -1.54 15.39 9.65
C SER A 30 -1.35 13.87 9.69
N TRP A 31 -1.33 13.22 8.53
CA TRP A 31 -0.99 11.79 8.46
C TRP A 31 0.42 11.48 8.96
N TYR A 32 1.37 12.39 8.79
CA TYR A 32 2.74 12.25 9.29
C TYR A 32 2.83 12.16 10.83
N ASP A 33 1.87 12.74 11.53
CA ASP A 33 1.83 12.72 13.01
C ASP A 33 1.37 11.37 13.57
N ILE A 34 0.84 10.48 12.73
CA ILE A 34 0.42 9.14 13.13
C ILE A 34 1.65 8.22 13.15
N PRO A 35 1.95 7.55 14.29
CA PRO A 35 3.07 6.64 14.39
C PRO A 35 2.88 5.39 13.52
N THR A 36 3.96 4.69 13.21
CA THR A 36 3.84 3.31 12.72
C THR A 36 3.35 2.39 13.85
N CYS A 37 2.79 1.23 13.49
CA CYS A 37 2.37 0.27 14.52
C CYS A 37 3.56 -0.27 15.30
N ALA A 38 4.75 -0.39 14.68
CA ALA A 38 5.99 -0.73 15.38
C ALA A 38 6.37 0.32 16.43
N GLU A 39 6.31 1.62 16.11
CA GLU A 39 6.53 2.72 17.09
C GLU A 39 5.48 2.69 18.22
N ALA A 40 4.27 2.22 17.95
CA ALA A 40 3.19 2.09 18.92
C ALA A 40 3.26 0.78 19.76
N GLY A 41 4.32 -0.02 19.60
CA GLY A 41 4.53 -1.25 20.36
C GLY A 41 3.95 -2.52 19.73
N VAL A 42 3.44 -2.43 18.50
CA VAL A 42 2.95 -3.58 17.72
C VAL A 42 3.88 -3.76 16.50
N PRO A 43 4.92 -4.60 16.59
CA PRO A 43 5.95 -4.75 15.56
C PRO A 43 5.40 -5.57 14.36
N THR A 44 4.40 -5.01 13.69
CA THR A 44 3.75 -5.61 12.52
C THR A 44 3.61 -4.55 11.45
N ASP A 45 4.00 -4.90 10.22
CA ASP A 45 3.73 -4.16 9.01
C ASP A 45 2.78 -4.94 8.10
N TYR A 46 1.98 -4.25 7.34
CA TYR A 46 1.08 -4.85 6.37
C TYR A 46 0.84 -3.90 5.21
N LEU A 47 1.49 -4.17 4.08
CA LEU A 47 1.26 -3.42 2.85
C LEU A 47 0.08 -4.03 2.08
N MET A 48 -1.04 -3.32 2.04
CA MET A 48 -2.21 -3.73 1.25
C MET A 48 -1.87 -3.74 -0.24
N LEU A 49 -1.99 -4.91 -0.87
CA LEU A 49 -1.77 -5.07 -2.31
C LEU A 49 -2.81 -4.33 -3.12
N ARG A 50 -2.33 -3.43 -3.98
CA ARG A 50 -3.10 -2.83 -5.08
C ARG A 50 -2.26 -2.94 -6.33
N GLY A 51 -2.63 -3.82 -7.24
CA GLY A 51 -1.83 -4.13 -8.41
C GLY A 51 -2.64 -4.20 -9.69
N ILE A 52 -1.95 -4.01 -10.81
CA ILE A 52 -2.47 -4.17 -12.16
C ILE A 52 -1.78 -5.36 -12.76
N PHE A 53 -2.56 -6.27 -13.31
CA PHE A 53 -2.11 -7.51 -13.92
C PHE A 53 -2.47 -7.50 -15.41
N MET A 54 -1.63 -8.15 -16.19
CA MET A 54 -1.89 -8.40 -17.60
C MET A 54 -2.18 -9.91 -17.80
N PRO A 55 -2.96 -10.29 -18.81
CA PRO A 55 -3.20 -11.70 -19.12
C PRO A 55 -1.89 -12.39 -19.53
N GLY A 56 -1.90 -13.72 -19.47
CA GLY A 56 -0.79 -14.52 -19.99
C GLY A 56 -0.59 -14.32 -21.50
N GLY A 57 0.64 -14.51 -21.97
CA GLY A 57 0.99 -14.44 -23.40
C GLY A 57 1.26 -13.03 -23.94
N VAL A 58 1.25 -11.99 -23.11
CA VAL A 58 1.69 -10.65 -23.52
C VAL A 58 3.20 -10.60 -23.73
N THR A 59 3.64 -9.76 -24.69
CA THR A 59 5.07 -9.58 -24.96
C THR A 59 5.76 -8.67 -23.94
N PRO A 60 7.09 -8.76 -23.77
CA PRO A 60 7.85 -7.83 -22.93
C PRO A 60 7.65 -6.35 -23.32
N GLU A 61 7.50 -6.06 -24.60
CA GLU A 61 7.27 -4.71 -25.11
C GLU A 61 5.92 -4.16 -24.66
N GLN A 62 4.87 -5.01 -24.68
CA GLN A 62 3.55 -4.64 -24.16
C GLN A 62 3.59 -4.35 -22.66
N VAL A 63 4.29 -5.18 -21.88
CA VAL A 63 4.48 -4.93 -20.44
C VAL A 63 5.21 -3.61 -20.22
N ASN A 64 6.33 -3.39 -20.94
CA ASN A 64 7.14 -2.20 -20.80
C ASN A 64 6.35 -0.93 -21.17
N PHE A 65 5.51 -0.98 -22.19
CA PHE A 65 4.64 0.15 -22.55
C PHE A 65 3.81 0.62 -21.35
N TYR A 66 3.14 -0.29 -20.66
CA TYR A 66 2.31 0.07 -19.51
C TYR A 66 3.14 0.48 -18.28
N VAL A 67 4.28 -0.15 -18.05
CA VAL A 67 5.20 0.27 -16.98
C VAL A 67 5.64 1.73 -17.17
N GLU A 68 6.06 2.09 -18.39
CA GLU A 68 6.47 3.47 -18.70
C GLU A 68 5.28 4.45 -18.65
N LEU A 69 4.09 4.02 -19.07
CA LEU A 69 2.87 4.81 -18.93
C LEU A 69 2.59 5.13 -17.45
N PHE A 70 2.61 4.13 -16.57
CA PHE A 70 2.38 4.32 -15.14
C PHE A 70 3.47 5.17 -14.47
N LYS A 71 4.74 5.05 -14.87
CA LYS A 71 5.79 5.96 -14.42
C LYS A 71 5.48 7.41 -14.73
N LYS A 72 5.02 7.70 -15.96
CA LYS A 72 4.63 9.05 -16.39
C LYS A 72 3.43 9.56 -15.59
N VAL A 73 2.38 8.73 -15.44
CA VAL A 73 1.18 9.11 -14.65
C VAL A 73 1.56 9.43 -13.21
N ARG A 74 2.39 8.60 -12.57
CA ARG A 74 2.85 8.81 -11.18
C ARG A 74 3.66 10.09 -10.98
N ALA A 75 4.29 10.60 -12.02
CA ALA A 75 5.03 11.86 -11.97
C ALA A 75 4.14 13.10 -11.97
N THR A 76 2.86 12.96 -12.38
CA THR A 76 1.94 14.10 -12.51
C THR A 76 1.52 14.68 -11.15
N PRO A 77 1.25 16.00 -11.08
CA PRO A 77 0.70 16.62 -9.87
C PRO A 77 -0.64 16.04 -9.44
N GLU A 78 -1.49 15.69 -10.40
CA GLU A 78 -2.82 15.12 -10.18
C GLU A 78 -2.72 13.78 -9.46
N TRP A 79 -1.79 12.91 -9.88
CA TRP A 79 -1.54 11.63 -9.22
C TRP A 79 -1.03 11.83 -7.79
N LYS A 80 -0.07 12.73 -7.59
CA LYS A 80 0.47 13.03 -6.26
C LYS A 80 -0.62 13.52 -5.31
N LYS A 81 -1.48 14.43 -5.80
CA LYS A 81 -2.62 14.93 -5.03
C LYS A 81 -3.65 13.82 -4.72
N PHE A 82 -3.91 12.93 -5.67
CA PHE A 82 -4.78 11.78 -5.45
C PHE A 82 -4.24 10.86 -4.34
N MET A 83 -2.94 10.54 -4.38
CA MET A 83 -2.27 9.70 -3.39
C MET A 83 -2.30 10.34 -2.00
N GLU A 84 -2.01 11.63 -1.89
CA GLU A 84 -2.09 12.37 -0.63
C GLU A 84 -3.51 12.43 -0.07
N ASN A 85 -4.51 12.73 -0.90
CA ASN A 85 -5.91 12.79 -0.49
C ASN A 85 -6.44 11.46 0.05
N GLY A 86 -5.97 10.35 -0.51
CA GLY A 86 -6.31 8.99 -0.08
C GLY A 86 -5.42 8.45 1.04
N ALA A 87 -4.34 9.15 1.38
CA ALA A 87 -3.28 8.67 2.27
C ALA A 87 -2.75 7.30 1.84
N PHE A 88 -2.45 7.15 0.54
CA PHE A 88 -1.96 5.90 -0.02
C PHE A 88 -0.43 5.79 0.11
N ASN A 89 0.05 4.57 0.33
CA ASN A 89 1.46 4.25 0.22
C ASN A 89 1.92 4.43 -1.24
N THR A 90 3.11 5.01 -1.44
CA THR A 90 3.64 5.36 -2.78
C THR A 90 4.58 4.32 -3.37
N THR A 91 4.72 3.16 -2.73
CA THR A 91 5.53 2.05 -3.25
C THR A 91 5.13 1.69 -4.69
N PHE A 92 6.14 1.45 -5.51
CA PHE A 92 5.96 1.08 -6.91
C PHE A 92 6.92 -0.04 -7.27
N MET A 93 6.38 -1.19 -7.55
CA MET A 93 7.12 -2.38 -7.96
C MET A 93 6.64 -2.84 -9.32
N THR A 94 7.52 -3.37 -10.15
CA THR A 94 7.19 -3.87 -11.48
C THR A 94 7.96 -5.15 -11.80
N GLY A 95 7.51 -5.90 -12.80
CA GLY A 95 8.21 -7.06 -13.33
C GLY A 95 8.59 -8.10 -12.27
N LYS A 96 9.84 -8.51 -12.24
CA LYS A 96 10.34 -9.57 -11.34
C LYS A 96 10.27 -9.17 -9.87
N GLU A 97 10.53 -7.90 -9.55
CA GLU A 97 10.41 -7.40 -8.18
C GLU A 97 8.99 -7.55 -7.65
N TYR A 98 8.02 -7.10 -8.44
CA TYR A 98 6.60 -7.22 -8.10
C TYR A 98 6.16 -8.69 -7.98
N ALA A 99 6.54 -9.54 -8.93
CA ALA A 99 6.23 -10.97 -8.89
C ALA A 99 6.81 -11.65 -7.64
N SER A 100 8.05 -11.32 -7.27
CA SER A 100 8.68 -11.84 -6.06
C SER A 100 7.97 -11.38 -4.79
N TRP A 101 7.56 -10.11 -4.75
CA TRP A 101 6.79 -9.57 -3.63
C TRP A 101 5.42 -10.28 -3.49
N VAL A 102 4.70 -10.48 -4.60
CA VAL A 102 3.42 -11.20 -4.62
C VAL A 102 3.59 -12.62 -4.09
N ALA A 103 4.59 -13.37 -4.58
CA ALA A 103 4.83 -14.74 -4.13
C ALA A 103 5.14 -14.83 -2.63
N LYS A 104 5.95 -13.91 -2.10
CA LYS A 104 6.25 -13.86 -0.66
C LYS A 104 4.99 -13.56 0.17
N ASN A 105 4.18 -12.62 -0.30
CA ASN A 105 2.94 -12.26 0.39
C ASN A 105 1.89 -13.37 0.32
N GLU A 106 1.78 -14.08 -0.81
CA GLU A 106 0.93 -15.26 -0.91
C GLU A 106 1.32 -16.33 0.12
N ALA A 107 2.62 -16.63 0.23
CA ALA A 107 3.11 -17.59 1.23
C ALA A 107 2.77 -17.14 2.66
N LEU A 108 3.05 -15.88 3.00
CA LEU A 108 2.72 -15.31 4.32
C LEU A 108 1.22 -15.43 4.63
N HIS A 109 0.35 -15.02 3.69
CA HIS A 109 -1.09 -15.10 3.90
C HIS A 109 -1.58 -16.54 4.03
N ARG A 110 -1.01 -17.47 3.27
CA ARG A 110 -1.31 -18.89 3.37
C ARG A 110 -0.98 -19.43 4.76
N ASP A 111 0.18 -19.08 5.31
CA ASP A 111 0.59 -19.51 6.65
C ASP A 111 -0.30 -18.91 7.73
N LEU A 112 -0.58 -17.61 7.68
CA LEU A 112 -1.50 -16.94 8.61
C LEU A 112 -2.92 -17.51 8.55
N MET A 113 -3.43 -17.78 7.36
CA MET A 113 -4.75 -18.42 7.19
C MET A 113 -4.78 -19.85 7.72
N LYS A 114 -3.67 -20.58 7.56
CA LYS A 114 -3.54 -21.94 8.13
C LYS A 114 -3.56 -21.91 9.66
N GLU A 115 -2.77 -21.02 10.27
CA GLU A 115 -2.74 -20.84 11.73
C GLU A 115 -4.11 -20.42 12.28
N ALA A 116 -4.80 -19.53 11.58
CA ALA A 116 -6.14 -19.07 11.95
C ALA A 116 -7.27 -20.09 11.64
N GLY A 117 -6.97 -21.23 11.00
CA GLY A 117 -7.97 -22.25 10.65
C GLY A 117 -8.88 -21.87 9.47
N PHE A 118 -8.48 -20.91 8.65
CA PHE A 118 -9.27 -20.40 7.50
C PHE A 118 -8.94 -21.08 6.16
N LEU A 119 -7.93 -21.94 6.10
CA LEU A 119 -7.71 -22.73 4.88
C LEU A 119 -8.79 -23.78 4.72
N ALA A 120 -9.40 -23.84 3.53
CA ALA A 120 -10.28 -24.92 3.16
C ALA A 120 -9.52 -26.25 3.29
N LYS A 121 -10.17 -27.26 3.90
CA LYS A 121 -9.65 -28.62 3.86
C LYS A 121 -9.70 -29.10 2.40
N PRO A 122 -8.67 -29.78 1.90
CA PRO A 122 -8.68 -30.34 0.55
C PRO A 122 -9.79 -31.33 0.33
#